data_290c343148b2afed700fa2051d1bec82
#
_entry.id   290c343148b2afed700fa2051d1bec82
#
_cell.length_a   1.000
_cell.length_b   1.000
_cell.length_c   1.000
_cell.angle_alpha   90.00
_cell.angle_beta   90.00
_cell.angle_gamma   90.00
#
_symmetry.space_group_name_H-M   'P 1'
#
loop_
_entity.id
_entity.type
_entity.pdbx_description
1 polymer ?
#
loop_
_entity_poly.entity_id
_entity_poly.type
_entity_poly.pdbx_seq_one_letter_code
_entity_poly.pdbx_strand_id
1 'polypeptide(L)'
;MLVRYRADLAAVALVLAVFSIQLGLFFYSDGLTTWLAMLALLPVQVSCGAICHNHHHVNVFVKKPLNRLFECILYLQTGTSPLSWTLHHNIGHHKYYLEPEQDPSSWQQADGSLMPRWRYVLINTLKVYPEIHRIGKQHPQLYRRFLRLLVLANIPLLLAMLHDPRNALILFILPMTAMLFMLLDNTYGQHAGTGFEDHYHASRNVELKRYNLPSWNLGYHTAHHMLPGIHWSQLPALHDKIRHRIPEHLITDNI
;
A
#
# COMPACT_ATOMS: atom_id res chain seq x y z
N MET A 1 13.45 18.35 14.11
CA MET A 1 12.63 17.13 14.21
C MET A 1 12.94 16.24 13.01
N LEU A 2 13.10 14.93 13.18
CA LEU A 2 13.41 14.02 12.09
C LEU A 2 12.16 13.68 11.27
N VAL A 3 11.05 13.39 11.97
CA VAL A 3 9.74 13.08 11.38
C VAL A 3 8.87 14.34 11.27
N ARG A 4 7.94 14.36 10.30
CA ARG A 4 7.01 15.49 10.12
C ARG A 4 5.93 15.53 11.21
N TYR A 5 5.40 14.37 11.58
CA TYR A 5 4.38 14.20 12.60
C TYR A 5 4.87 13.25 13.69
N ARG A 6 4.63 13.58 14.96
CA ARG A 6 5.02 12.69 16.08
C ARG A 6 4.33 11.33 16.02
N ALA A 7 3.13 11.27 15.46
CA ALA A 7 2.38 10.03 15.27
C ALA A 7 3.15 9.01 14.42
N ASP A 8 4.00 9.45 13.49
CA ASP A 8 4.81 8.57 12.63
C ASP A 8 5.93 7.82 13.37
N LEU A 9 6.28 8.23 14.60
CA LEU A 9 7.33 7.53 15.37
C LEU A 9 6.98 6.05 15.60
N ALA A 10 5.70 5.76 15.91
CA ALA A 10 5.23 4.39 16.09
C ALA A 10 5.29 3.60 14.76
N ALA A 11 4.90 4.23 13.65
CA ALA A 11 4.96 3.62 12.32
C ALA A 11 6.41 3.28 11.91
N VAL A 12 7.33 4.24 12.12
CA VAL A 12 8.76 4.02 11.85
C VAL A 12 9.33 2.90 12.73
N ALA A 13 9.00 2.92 14.03
CA ALA A 13 9.47 1.88 14.97
C ALA A 13 8.98 0.49 14.55
N LEU A 14 7.71 0.35 14.17
CA LEU A 14 7.15 -0.92 13.71
C LEU A 14 7.86 -1.43 12.44
N VAL A 15 7.99 -0.60 11.41
CA VAL A 15 8.64 -0.98 10.14
C VAL A 15 10.10 -1.39 10.37
N LEU A 16 10.83 -0.64 11.19
CA LEU A 16 12.23 -0.97 11.51
C LEU A 16 12.35 -2.24 12.34
N ALA A 17 11.45 -2.46 13.30
CA ALA A 17 11.42 -3.69 14.10
C ALA A 17 11.16 -4.92 13.22
N VAL A 18 10.14 -4.87 12.36
CA VAL A 18 9.81 -5.96 11.42
C VAL A 18 11.00 -6.23 10.49
N PHE A 19 11.60 -5.18 9.93
CA PHE A 19 12.76 -5.33 9.05
C PHE A 19 13.97 -5.94 9.77
N SER A 20 14.26 -5.50 11.00
CA SER A 20 15.34 -6.06 11.81
C SER A 20 15.11 -7.55 12.14
N ILE A 21 13.85 -7.93 12.45
CA ILE A 21 13.48 -9.33 12.66
C ILE A 21 13.67 -10.14 11.36
N GLN A 22 13.21 -9.63 10.21
CA GLN A 22 13.41 -10.30 8.92
C GLN A 22 14.88 -10.52 8.61
N LEU A 23 15.74 -9.50 8.84
CA LEU A 23 17.19 -9.65 8.65
C LEU A 23 17.79 -10.66 9.63
N GLY A 24 17.41 -10.64 10.90
CA GLY A 24 17.84 -11.63 11.88
C GLY A 24 17.44 -13.05 11.46
N LEU A 25 16.21 -13.25 11.04
CA LEU A 25 15.73 -14.54 10.54
C LEU A 25 16.47 -14.97 9.27
N PHE A 26 16.74 -14.04 8.36
CA PHE A 26 17.47 -14.33 7.13
C PHE A 26 18.87 -14.94 7.39
N PHE A 27 19.58 -14.43 8.39
CA PHE A 27 20.95 -14.88 8.69
C PHE A 27 21.03 -16.04 9.69
N TYR A 28 19.99 -16.24 10.54
CA TYR A 28 20.08 -17.13 11.69
C TYR A 28 18.98 -18.19 11.77
N SER A 29 18.02 -18.23 10.85
CA SER A 29 17.00 -19.28 10.83
C SER A 29 17.16 -20.20 9.63
N ASP A 30 16.68 -21.44 9.79
CA ASP A 30 16.65 -22.46 8.74
C ASP A 30 15.37 -23.29 8.79
N GLY A 31 15.18 -24.09 7.75
CA GLY A 31 14.17 -25.13 7.69
C GLY A 31 12.76 -24.64 8.03
N LEU A 32 12.09 -25.39 8.90
CA LEU A 32 10.73 -25.12 9.34
C LEU A 32 10.63 -23.80 10.12
N THR A 33 11.66 -23.42 10.87
CA THR A 33 11.69 -22.19 11.67
C THR A 33 11.48 -20.97 10.78
N THR A 34 12.19 -20.90 9.63
CA THR A 34 12.03 -19.79 8.67
C THR A 34 10.60 -19.67 8.16
N TRP A 35 9.95 -20.80 7.82
CA TRP A 35 8.56 -20.80 7.36
C TRP A 35 7.58 -20.35 8.44
N LEU A 36 7.70 -20.87 9.67
CA LEU A 36 6.83 -20.50 10.78
C LEU A 36 7.00 -19.02 11.15
N ALA A 37 8.23 -18.51 11.15
CA ALA A 37 8.53 -17.12 11.43
C ALA A 37 7.96 -16.20 10.33
N MET A 38 8.09 -16.56 9.06
CA MET A 38 7.48 -15.83 7.95
C MET A 38 5.96 -15.75 8.12
N LEU A 39 5.30 -16.89 8.38
CA LEU A 39 3.85 -16.92 8.59
C LEU A 39 3.40 -16.05 9.79
N ALA A 40 4.19 -16.03 10.88
CA ALA A 40 3.92 -15.19 12.03
C ALA A 40 4.12 -13.68 11.76
N LEU A 41 5.02 -13.32 10.84
CA LEU A 41 5.26 -11.92 10.47
C LEU A 41 4.22 -11.37 9.48
N LEU A 42 3.61 -12.19 8.63
CA LEU A 42 2.67 -11.73 7.61
C LEU A 42 1.55 -10.82 8.15
N PRO A 43 0.86 -11.14 9.26
CA PRO A 43 -0.18 -10.26 9.81
C PRO A 43 0.35 -8.88 10.22
N VAL A 44 1.60 -8.81 10.69
CA VAL A 44 2.24 -7.55 11.07
C VAL A 44 2.66 -6.75 9.83
N GLN A 45 3.09 -7.44 8.77
CA GLN A 45 3.43 -6.82 7.49
C GLN A 45 2.23 -6.19 6.79
N VAL A 46 1.00 -6.64 7.05
CA VAL A 46 -0.22 -5.94 6.62
C VAL A 46 -0.23 -4.50 7.14
N SER A 47 0.15 -4.30 8.40
CA SER A 47 0.29 -2.96 8.97
C SER A 47 1.41 -2.15 8.29
N CYS A 48 2.52 -2.80 7.90
CA CYS A 48 3.57 -2.15 7.10
C CYS A 48 3.07 -1.73 5.70
N GLY A 49 2.15 -2.51 5.10
CA GLY A 49 1.47 -2.16 3.85
C GLY A 49 0.64 -0.88 3.98
N ALA A 50 -0.13 -0.75 5.06
CA ALA A 50 -0.89 0.47 5.36
C ALA A 50 0.03 1.68 5.63
N ILE A 51 1.15 1.49 6.35
CA ILE A 51 2.16 2.54 6.54
C ILE A 51 2.78 2.94 5.19
N CYS A 52 3.09 1.97 4.33
CA CYS A 52 3.62 2.23 2.99
C CYS A 52 2.66 3.09 2.17
N HIS A 53 1.37 2.76 2.16
CA HIS A 53 0.33 3.53 1.51
C HIS A 53 0.30 4.99 2.03
N ASN A 54 0.19 5.18 3.34
CA ASN A 54 0.16 6.50 3.98
C ASN A 54 1.43 7.32 3.73
N HIS A 55 2.60 6.67 3.75
CA HIS A 55 3.89 7.31 3.48
C HIS A 55 3.98 7.89 2.07
N HIS A 56 3.39 7.23 1.07
CA HIS A 56 3.38 7.73 -0.30
C HIS A 56 2.45 8.93 -0.49
N HIS A 57 1.46 9.13 0.37
CA HIS A 57 0.65 10.34 0.41
C HIS A 57 1.32 11.46 1.18
N VAL A 58 1.77 11.19 2.41
CA VAL A 58 2.43 12.16 3.29
C VAL A 58 3.73 11.56 3.79
N ASN A 59 4.84 11.99 3.19
CA ASN A 59 6.16 11.46 3.56
C ASN A 59 6.46 11.65 5.05
N VAL A 60 6.88 10.59 5.72
CA VAL A 60 7.16 10.52 7.16
C VAL A 60 8.30 11.46 7.57
N PHE A 61 9.42 11.45 6.81
CA PHE A 61 10.60 12.23 7.19
C PHE A 61 10.63 13.60 6.53
N VAL A 62 11.23 14.57 7.21
CA VAL A 62 11.50 15.91 6.66
C VAL A 62 12.52 15.85 5.53
N LYS A 63 13.55 15.01 5.67
CA LYS A 63 14.64 14.89 4.70
C LYS A 63 14.30 13.86 3.61
N LYS A 64 14.34 14.29 2.34
CA LYS A 64 14.05 13.44 1.16
C LYS A 64 14.86 12.13 1.09
N PRO A 65 16.19 12.10 1.38
CA PRO A 65 16.94 10.84 1.34
C PRO A 65 16.44 9.79 2.32
N LEU A 66 16.01 10.21 3.52
CA LEU A 66 15.45 9.29 4.51
C LEU A 66 14.12 8.67 4.06
N ASN A 67 13.29 9.43 3.35
CA ASN A 67 12.07 8.88 2.76
C ASN A 67 12.41 7.80 1.71
N ARG A 68 13.44 8.01 0.87
CA ARG A 68 13.84 7.01 -0.14
C ARG A 68 14.40 5.74 0.51
N LEU A 69 15.20 5.88 1.57
CA LEU A 69 15.67 4.73 2.35
C LEU A 69 14.50 3.97 2.98
N PHE A 70 13.57 4.69 3.58
CA PHE A 70 12.38 4.10 4.20
C PHE A 70 11.49 3.38 3.18
N GLU A 71 11.31 3.95 1.99
CA GLU A 71 10.62 3.29 0.89
C GLU A 71 11.32 2.00 0.43
N CYS A 72 12.66 1.96 0.42
CA CYS A 72 13.39 0.72 0.12
C CYS A 72 13.16 -0.35 1.20
N ILE A 73 13.14 0.03 2.48
CA ILE A 73 12.81 -0.89 3.58
C ILE A 73 11.37 -1.39 3.46
N LEU A 74 10.41 -0.51 3.22
CA LEU A 74 9.01 -0.86 2.99
C LEU A 74 8.84 -1.77 1.76
N TYR A 75 9.60 -1.54 0.70
CA TYR A 75 9.57 -2.38 -0.50
C TYR A 75 9.89 -3.84 -0.17
N LEU A 76 10.93 -4.10 0.61
CA LEU A 76 11.32 -5.46 1.03
C LEU A 76 10.28 -6.14 1.93
N GLN A 77 9.32 -5.40 2.47
CA GLN A 77 8.23 -5.92 3.30
C GLN A 77 6.90 -6.04 2.55
N THR A 78 6.67 -5.19 1.54
CA THR A 78 5.33 -4.99 0.95
C THR A 78 5.27 -5.22 -0.56
N GLY A 79 6.40 -5.36 -1.23
CA GLY A 79 6.45 -5.44 -2.69
C GLY A 79 6.18 -4.11 -3.42
N THR A 80 5.87 -3.03 -2.69
CA THR A 80 5.61 -1.71 -3.24
C THR A 80 6.91 -0.93 -3.37
N SER A 81 7.49 -0.90 -4.57
CA SER A 81 8.78 -0.27 -4.81
C SER A 81 8.73 1.26 -4.67
N PRO A 82 9.87 1.93 -4.40
CA PRO A 82 9.93 3.39 -4.27
C PRO A 82 9.30 4.11 -5.46
N LEU A 83 8.43 5.07 -5.19
CA LEU A 83 7.65 5.84 -6.16
C LEU A 83 6.63 5.04 -7.00
N SER A 84 6.57 3.71 -6.91
CA SER A 84 5.57 2.93 -7.65
C SER A 84 4.14 3.33 -7.25
N TRP A 85 3.89 3.42 -5.95
CA TRP A 85 2.59 3.82 -5.43
C TRP A 85 2.25 5.29 -5.73
N THR A 86 3.27 6.16 -5.77
CA THR A 86 3.09 7.55 -6.23
C THR A 86 2.57 7.60 -7.67
N LEU A 87 3.11 6.78 -8.57
CA LEU A 87 2.66 6.72 -9.96
C LEU A 87 1.30 6.03 -10.09
N HIS A 88 1.19 4.80 -9.58
CA HIS A 88 -0.02 3.99 -9.74
C HIS A 88 -1.20 4.55 -8.95
N HIS A 89 -1.01 4.79 -7.65
CA HIS A 89 -2.09 5.12 -6.74
C HIS A 89 -2.38 6.63 -6.68
N ASN A 90 -1.37 7.47 -6.39
CA ASN A 90 -1.63 8.91 -6.22
C ASN A 90 -1.96 9.60 -7.55
N ILE A 91 -1.20 9.32 -8.63
CA ILE A 91 -1.39 9.94 -9.93
C ILE A 91 -2.42 9.17 -10.77
N GLY A 92 -2.45 7.85 -10.69
CA GLY A 92 -3.43 7.03 -11.39
C GLY A 92 -4.76 7.00 -10.67
N HIS A 93 -4.86 6.23 -9.60
CA HIS A 93 -6.12 5.94 -8.92
C HIS A 93 -6.77 7.19 -8.29
N HIS A 94 -6.10 7.92 -7.40
CA HIS A 94 -6.70 9.10 -6.74
C HIS A 94 -7.16 10.18 -7.69
N LYS A 95 -6.55 10.29 -8.86
CA LYS A 95 -6.95 11.27 -9.86
C LYS A 95 -8.19 10.81 -10.65
N TYR A 96 -8.32 9.49 -10.87
CA TYR A 96 -9.28 8.95 -11.82
C TYR A 96 -10.26 7.93 -11.23
N TYR A 97 -10.32 7.74 -9.91
CA TYR A 97 -11.18 6.71 -9.30
C TYR A 97 -12.69 6.92 -9.51
N LEU A 98 -13.11 8.12 -9.93
CA LEU A 98 -14.47 8.39 -10.41
C LEU A 98 -14.63 8.16 -11.93
N GLU A 99 -13.57 7.81 -12.63
CA GLU A 99 -13.52 7.61 -14.09
C GLU A 99 -13.01 6.17 -14.37
N PRO A 100 -13.89 5.16 -14.33
CA PRO A 100 -13.49 3.75 -14.34
C PRO A 100 -12.65 3.34 -15.56
N GLU A 101 -12.77 4.03 -16.68
CA GLU A 101 -11.98 3.78 -17.90
C GLU A 101 -10.51 4.24 -17.76
N GLN A 102 -10.23 5.19 -16.87
CA GLN A 102 -8.90 5.77 -16.67
C GLN A 102 -8.21 5.26 -15.39
N ASP A 103 -9.01 4.80 -14.41
CA ASP A 103 -8.50 4.29 -13.13
C ASP A 103 -7.73 2.98 -13.34
N PRO A 104 -6.41 2.93 -13.01
CA PRO A 104 -5.61 1.71 -13.10
C PRO A 104 -6.08 0.62 -12.12
N SER A 105 -6.91 0.98 -11.13
CA SER A 105 -7.48 0.09 -10.11
C SER A 105 -8.98 -0.12 -10.29
N SER A 106 -9.53 0.15 -11.47
CA SER A 106 -10.96 0.00 -11.72
C SER A 106 -11.44 -1.43 -11.46
N TRP A 107 -12.53 -1.53 -10.69
CA TRP A 107 -13.22 -2.79 -10.41
C TRP A 107 -14.27 -3.14 -11.49
N GLN A 108 -14.58 -2.19 -12.37
CA GLN A 108 -15.59 -2.35 -13.40
C GLN A 108 -15.02 -3.06 -14.63
N GLN A 109 -15.76 -4.00 -15.20
CA GLN A 109 -15.44 -4.63 -16.48
C GLN A 109 -15.87 -3.72 -17.64
N ALA A 110 -15.43 -4.03 -18.86
CA ALA A 110 -15.75 -3.24 -20.06
C ALA A 110 -17.26 -3.19 -20.38
N ASP A 111 -18.04 -4.17 -19.92
CA ASP A 111 -19.49 -4.20 -20.04
C ASP A 111 -20.24 -3.50 -18.90
N GLY A 112 -19.51 -2.83 -18.01
CA GLY A 112 -20.05 -2.14 -16.84
C GLY A 112 -20.30 -3.05 -15.64
N SER A 113 -20.13 -4.37 -15.75
CA SER A 113 -20.38 -5.31 -14.66
C SER A 113 -19.27 -5.32 -13.60
N LEU A 114 -19.62 -5.80 -12.41
CA LEU A 114 -18.68 -5.98 -11.31
C LEU A 114 -17.71 -7.13 -11.61
N MET A 115 -16.40 -6.86 -11.54
CA MET A 115 -15.38 -7.90 -11.66
C MET A 115 -15.36 -8.77 -10.40
N PRO A 116 -15.34 -10.12 -10.50
CA PRO A 116 -15.17 -10.99 -9.34
C PRO A 116 -13.87 -10.71 -8.58
N ARG A 117 -13.90 -10.70 -7.22
CA ARG A 117 -12.78 -10.32 -6.35
C ARG A 117 -11.46 -11.02 -6.69
N TRP A 118 -11.48 -12.35 -6.83
CA TRP A 118 -10.28 -13.12 -7.17
C TRP A 118 -9.67 -12.70 -8.52
N ARG A 119 -10.54 -12.44 -9.53
CA ARG A 119 -10.11 -12.00 -10.86
C ARG A 119 -9.51 -10.59 -10.81
N TYR A 120 -10.16 -9.69 -10.06
CA TYR A 120 -9.66 -8.34 -9.82
C TYR A 120 -8.26 -8.36 -9.20
N VAL A 121 -8.09 -9.09 -8.10
CA VAL A 121 -6.82 -9.18 -7.38
C VAL A 121 -5.71 -9.72 -8.29
N LEU A 122 -5.97 -10.82 -9.00
CA LEU A 122 -4.99 -11.41 -9.91
C LEU A 122 -4.62 -10.46 -11.05
N ILE A 123 -5.61 -9.95 -11.77
CA ILE A 123 -5.38 -9.09 -12.94
C ILE A 123 -4.69 -7.79 -12.55
N ASN A 124 -5.17 -7.10 -11.50
CA ASN A 124 -4.61 -5.82 -11.13
C ASN A 124 -3.22 -5.96 -10.50
N THR A 125 -2.94 -7.04 -9.76
CA THR A 125 -1.57 -7.32 -9.31
C THR A 125 -0.61 -7.47 -10.49
N LEU A 126 -0.98 -8.22 -11.52
CA LEU A 126 -0.16 -8.38 -12.73
C LEU A 126 -0.03 -7.09 -13.55
N LYS A 127 -1.04 -6.22 -13.48
CA LYS A 127 -1.08 -4.95 -14.23
C LYS A 127 -0.37 -3.79 -13.51
N VAL A 128 0.00 -3.89 -12.23
CA VAL A 128 0.61 -2.78 -11.47
C VAL A 128 1.78 -2.14 -12.24
N TYR A 129 2.76 -2.91 -12.67
CA TYR A 129 3.92 -2.37 -13.39
C TYR A 129 3.63 -1.92 -14.83
N PRO A 130 2.83 -2.63 -15.63
CA PRO A 130 2.30 -2.11 -16.90
C PRO A 130 1.59 -0.76 -16.75
N GLU A 131 0.74 -0.58 -15.74
CA GLU A 131 0.05 0.68 -15.46
C GLU A 131 1.01 1.79 -15.00
N ILE A 132 1.97 1.46 -14.14
CA ILE A 132 3.05 2.40 -13.77
C ILE A 132 3.81 2.87 -15.01
N HIS A 133 4.08 1.98 -15.97
CA HIS A 133 4.71 2.36 -17.23
C HIS A 133 3.81 3.27 -18.08
N ARG A 134 2.52 2.95 -18.21
CA ARG A 134 1.54 3.76 -18.94
C ARG A 134 1.46 5.18 -18.37
N ILE A 135 1.28 5.31 -17.05
CA ILE A 135 1.21 6.59 -16.35
C ILE A 135 2.58 7.31 -16.40
N GLY A 136 3.65 6.55 -16.23
CA GLY A 136 5.02 7.08 -16.23
C GLY A 136 5.42 7.76 -17.55
N LYS A 137 4.89 7.30 -18.69
CA LYS A 137 5.11 7.97 -20.00
C LYS A 137 4.57 9.40 -19.99
N GLN A 138 3.51 9.68 -19.26
CA GLN A 138 2.94 11.03 -19.13
C GLN A 138 3.74 11.88 -18.11
N HIS A 139 4.58 11.27 -17.27
CA HIS A 139 5.39 11.90 -16.24
C HIS A 139 6.88 11.51 -16.34
N PRO A 140 7.59 11.84 -17.44
CA PRO A 140 8.89 11.23 -17.78
C PRO A 140 10.00 11.50 -16.75
N GLN A 141 9.99 12.64 -16.07
CA GLN A 141 10.98 12.93 -15.03
C GLN A 141 10.79 12.06 -13.79
N LEU A 142 9.54 11.88 -13.34
CA LEU A 142 9.18 11.03 -12.21
C LEU A 142 9.44 9.55 -12.55
N TYR A 143 9.08 9.12 -13.76
CA TYR A 143 9.29 7.77 -14.23
C TYR A 143 10.78 7.38 -14.31
N ARG A 144 11.66 8.27 -14.82
CA ARG A 144 13.11 8.03 -14.78
C ARG A 144 13.66 7.91 -13.36
N ARG A 145 13.10 8.67 -12.40
CA ARG A 145 13.48 8.55 -10.98
C ARG A 145 12.99 7.22 -10.40
N PHE A 146 11.75 6.82 -10.70
CA PHE A 146 11.20 5.53 -10.33
C PHE A 146 12.09 4.38 -10.82
N LEU A 147 12.44 4.34 -12.12
CA LEU A 147 13.28 3.27 -12.69
C LEU A 147 14.64 3.18 -11.99
N ARG A 148 15.30 4.31 -11.72
CA ARG A 148 16.58 4.32 -10.98
C ARG A 148 16.42 3.77 -9.57
N LEU A 149 15.39 4.19 -8.86
CA LEU A 149 15.13 3.72 -7.49
C LEU A 149 14.69 2.25 -7.47
N LEU A 150 13.95 1.78 -8.46
CA LEU A 150 13.60 0.37 -8.61
C LEU A 150 14.85 -0.49 -8.73
N VAL A 151 15.81 -0.11 -9.59
CA VAL A 151 17.09 -0.83 -9.70
C VAL A 151 17.83 -0.83 -8.37
N LEU A 152 17.98 0.34 -7.73
CA LEU A 152 18.70 0.46 -6.44
C LEU A 152 18.04 -0.36 -5.32
N ALA A 153 16.71 -0.37 -5.25
CA ALA A 153 15.96 -1.11 -4.22
C ALA A 153 16.03 -2.64 -4.43
N ASN A 154 16.30 -3.10 -5.65
CA ASN A 154 16.48 -4.52 -5.92
C ASN A 154 17.91 -5.02 -5.65
N ILE A 155 18.90 -4.15 -5.46
CA ILE A 155 20.27 -4.59 -5.14
C ILE A 155 20.33 -5.41 -3.86
N PRO A 156 19.76 -4.97 -2.71
CA PRO A 156 19.74 -5.78 -1.49
C PRO A 156 19.06 -7.14 -1.68
N LEU A 157 17.97 -7.18 -2.44
CA LEU A 157 17.25 -8.42 -2.73
C LEU A 157 18.10 -9.37 -3.58
N LEU A 158 18.78 -8.86 -4.60
CA LEU A 158 19.72 -9.65 -5.41
C LEU A 158 20.87 -10.19 -4.56
N LEU A 159 21.46 -9.38 -3.68
CA LEU A 159 22.52 -9.82 -2.78
C LEU A 159 22.00 -10.89 -1.81
N ALA A 160 20.80 -10.76 -1.28
CA ALA A 160 20.17 -11.78 -0.45
C ALA A 160 19.96 -13.10 -1.23
N MET A 161 19.47 -13.01 -2.48
CA MET A 161 19.31 -14.18 -3.36
C MET A 161 20.65 -14.88 -3.71
N LEU A 162 21.72 -14.12 -3.84
CA LEU A 162 23.06 -14.67 -4.10
C LEU A 162 23.67 -15.32 -2.84
N HIS A 163 23.34 -14.82 -1.65
CA HIS A 163 23.84 -15.31 -0.37
C HIS A 163 23.10 -16.57 0.10
N ASP A 164 21.77 -16.47 0.22
CA ASP A 164 20.87 -17.57 0.59
C ASP A 164 19.55 -17.45 -0.19
N PRO A 165 19.44 -18.10 -1.36
CA PRO A 165 18.27 -17.99 -2.21
C PRO A 165 16.99 -18.54 -1.54
N ARG A 166 17.12 -19.55 -0.65
CA ARG A 166 15.98 -20.13 0.05
C ARG A 166 15.38 -19.16 1.06
N ASN A 167 16.20 -18.62 1.96
CA ASN A 167 15.75 -17.67 2.96
C ASN A 167 15.32 -16.35 2.32
N ALA A 168 15.98 -15.90 1.24
CA ALA A 168 15.55 -14.74 0.47
C ALA A 168 14.17 -14.94 -0.16
N LEU A 169 13.90 -16.12 -0.73
CA LEU A 169 12.56 -16.45 -1.26
C LEU A 169 11.50 -16.42 -0.14
N ILE A 170 11.76 -17.11 0.99
CA ILE A 170 10.78 -17.28 2.07
C ILE A 170 10.52 -15.97 2.81
N LEU A 171 11.56 -15.21 3.14
CA LEU A 171 11.45 -14.05 4.04
C LEU A 171 11.22 -12.72 3.30
N PHE A 172 11.52 -12.62 2.01
CA PHE A 172 11.33 -11.40 1.23
C PHE A 172 10.38 -11.61 0.06
N ILE A 173 10.67 -12.48 -0.90
CA ILE A 173 9.90 -12.55 -2.15
C ILE A 173 8.46 -13.00 -1.91
N LEU A 174 8.24 -14.07 -1.12
CA LEU A 174 6.89 -14.54 -0.82
C LEU A 174 6.06 -13.51 -0.03
N PRO A 175 6.58 -12.89 1.07
CA PRO A 175 5.84 -11.82 1.74
C PRO A 175 5.59 -10.60 0.86
N MET A 176 6.58 -10.14 0.07
CA MET A 176 6.39 -9.03 -0.89
C MET A 176 5.24 -9.30 -1.86
N THR A 177 5.20 -10.53 -2.40
CA THR A 177 4.14 -10.96 -3.31
C THR A 177 2.80 -11.02 -2.60
N ALA A 178 2.73 -11.66 -1.43
CA ALA A 178 1.53 -11.77 -0.64
C ALA A 178 0.96 -10.39 -0.25
N MET A 179 1.84 -9.47 0.19
CA MET A 179 1.42 -8.12 0.56
C MET A 179 0.90 -7.32 -0.63
N LEU A 180 1.48 -7.49 -1.82
CA LEU A 180 0.97 -6.84 -3.02
C LEU A 180 -0.44 -7.35 -3.39
N PHE A 181 -0.67 -8.67 -3.30
CA PHE A 181 -2.01 -9.24 -3.47
C PHE A 181 -3.00 -8.68 -2.42
N MET A 182 -2.62 -8.62 -1.15
CA MET A 182 -3.47 -8.09 -0.08
C MET A 182 -3.76 -6.60 -0.25
N LEU A 183 -2.83 -5.82 -0.77
CA LEU A 183 -3.02 -4.41 -1.05
C LEU A 183 -4.11 -4.20 -2.11
N LEU A 184 -4.07 -4.98 -3.21
CA LEU A 184 -5.09 -4.93 -4.27
C LEU A 184 -6.43 -5.52 -3.79
N ASP A 185 -6.41 -6.56 -2.94
CA ASP A 185 -7.60 -7.11 -2.31
C ASP A 185 -8.31 -6.09 -1.42
N ASN A 186 -7.55 -5.33 -0.64
CA ASN A 186 -8.07 -4.23 0.19
C ASN A 186 -8.66 -3.11 -0.69
N THR A 187 -7.98 -2.73 -1.79
CA THR A 187 -8.50 -1.74 -2.75
C THR A 187 -9.84 -2.20 -3.34
N TYR A 188 -9.97 -3.49 -3.69
CA TYR A 188 -11.24 -4.05 -4.14
C TYR A 188 -12.33 -3.90 -3.06
N GLY A 189 -12.03 -4.28 -1.83
CA GLY A 189 -12.96 -4.16 -0.72
C GLY A 189 -13.44 -2.72 -0.49
N GLN A 190 -12.56 -1.75 -0.69
CA GLN A 190 -12.85 -0.33 -0.53
C GLN A 190 -13.72 0.26 -1.65
N HIS A 191 -13.60 -0.21 -2.88
CA HIS A 191 -14.21 0.43 -4.05
C HIS A 191 -15.21 -0.42 -4.84
N ALA A 192 -15.14 -1.76 -4.78
CA ALA A 192 -15.93 -2.60 -5.67
C ALA A 192 -17.44 -2.47 -5.46
N GLY A 193 -18.17 -2.14 -6.53
CA GLY A 193 -19.62 -1.95 -6.49
C GLY A 193 -20.09 -0.67 -5.80
N THR A 194 -19.20 0.32 -5.63
CA THR A 194 -19.57 1.67 -5.19
C THR A 194 -19.92 2.55 -6.39
N GLY A 195 -20.47 3.76 -6.14
CA GLY A 195 -20.81 4.71 -7.19
C GLY A 195 -19.61 5.48 -7.75
N PHE A 196 -19.87 6.26 -8.80
CA PHE A 196 -18.88 7.16 -9.42
C PHE A 196 -19.36 8.61 -9.46
N GLU A 197 -20.53 8.90 -8.86
CA GLU A 197 -21.21 10.20 -8.95
C GLU A 197 -20.43 11.31 -8.23
N ASP A 198 -19.88 10.97 -7.08
CA ASP A 198 -19.07 11.89 -6.27
C ASP A 198 -18.19 11.11 -5.26
N HIS A 199 -17.37 11.88 -4.52
CA HIS A 199 -16.46 11.34 -3.51
C HIS A 199 -17.15 10.59 -2.35
N TYR A 200 -18.41 10.92 -2.02
CA TYR A 200 -19.12 10.31 -0.88
C TYR A 200 -19.70 8.94 -1.22
N HIS A 201 -19.92 8.67 -2.50
CA HIS A 201 -20.51 7.42 -3.00
C HIS A 201 -19.44 6.43 -3.54
N ALA A 202 -18.19 6.84 -3.64
CA ALA A 202 -17.15 6.11 -4.39
C ALA A 202 -16.29 5.17 -3.53
N SER A 203 -16.55 5.05 -2.23
CA SER A 203 -15.78 4.15 -1.37
C SER A 203 -16.52 3.72 -0.12
N ARG A 204 -16.19 2.51 0.37
CA ARG A 204 -16.64 2.01 1.68
C ARG A 204 -15.73 2.50 2.79
N ASN A 205 -16.31 2.65 3.98
CA ASN A 205 -15.61 3.07 5.18
C ASN A 205 -15.80 2.05 6.29
N VAL A 206 -14.77 1.85 7.11
CA VAL A 206 -14.79 1.05 8.32
C VAL A 206 -14.47 1.93 9.51
N GLU A 207 -15.42 2.15 10.40
CA GLU A 207 -15.26 3.00 11.58
C GLU A 207 -14.68 2.26 12.80
N LEU A 208 -14.60 0.92 12.75
CA LEU A 208 -14.18 0.10 13.87
C LEU A 208 -12.71 0.31 14.24
N LYS A 209 -12.43 0.53 15.52
CA LYS A 209 -11.06 0.72 16.04
C LYS A 209 -10.17 -0.48 15.77
N ARG A 210 -10.70 -1.72 15.86
CA ARG A 210 -9.94 -2.95 15.57
C ARG A 210 -9.43 -3.03 14.13
N TYR A 211 -10.09 -2.37 13.18
CA TYR A 211 -9.64 -2.23 11.80
C TYR A 211 -8.68 -1.05 11.66
N ASN A 212 -9.04 0.11 12.21
CA ASN A 212 -8.30 1.34 12.02
C ASN A 212 -6.95 1.38 12.74
N LEU A 213 -6.77 0.65 13.84
CA LEU A 213 -5.50 0.60 14.56
C LEU A 213 -4.38 -0.04 13.69
N PRO A 214 -4.51 -1.28 13.17
CA PRO A 214 -3.47 -1.90 12.35
C PRO A 214 -3.40 -1.32 10.92
N SER A 215 -4.47 -0.69 10.42
CA SER A 215 -4.51 -0.06 9.09
C SER A 215 -4.15 1.42 9.09
N TRP A 216 -3.74 1.98 10.24
CA TRP A 216 -3.35 3.40 10.35
C TRP A 216 -4.41 4.34 9.78
N ASN A 217 -5.67 4.11 10.18
CA ASN A 217 -6.86 4.89 9.82
C ASN A 217 -7.28 4.80 8.33
N LEU A 218 -6.82 3.83 7.56
CA LEU A 218 -7.26 3.63 6.16
C LEU A 218 -8.73 3.18 6.04
N GLY A 219 -9.39 2.82 7.16
CA GLY A 219 -10.84 2.60 7.19
C GLY A 219 -11.66 3.85 6.89
N TYR A 220 -11.13 5.04 7.16
CA TYR A 220 -11.77 6.33 6.83
C TYR A 220 -11.52 6.71 5.36
N HIS A 221 -11.91 5.83 4.43
CA HIS A 221 -11.43 5.84 3.06
C HIS A 221 -11.99 6.99 2.21
N THR A 222 -13.26 7.37 2.43
CA THR A 222 -13.84 8.56 1.78
C THR A 222 -13.10 9.84 2.19
N ALA A 223 -12.76 9.98 3.48
CA ALA A 223 -11.98 11.12 3.96
C ALA A 223 -10.57 11.13 3.33
N HIS A 224 -9.97 9.95 3.18
CA HIS A 224 -8.69 9.77 2.53
C HIS A 224 -8.72 10.19 1.05
N HIS A 225 -9.74 9.80 0.29
CA HIS A 225 -9.89 10.21 -1.12
C HIS A 225 -10.18 11.70 -1.29
N MET A 226 -10.95 12.29 -0.40
CA MET A 226 -11.26 13.73 -0.45
C MET A 226 -10.04 14.62 -0.23
N LEU A 227 -9.15 14.25 0.68
CA LEU A 227 -7.93 15.00 1.00
C LEU A 227 -6.72 14.05 1.10
N PRO A 228 -6.21 13.51 -0.02
CA PRO A 228 -5.13 12.52 -0.01
C PRO A 228 -3.81 13.05 0.57
N GLY A 229 -3.64 14.37 0.64
CA GLY A 229 -2.50 15.03 1.28
C GLY A 229 -2.64 15.24 2.80
N ILE A 230 -3.77 14.84 3.42
CA ILE A 230 -3.91 14.92 4.87
C ILE A 230 -3.16 13.77 5.53
N HIS A 231 -2.54 14.05 6.70
CA HIS A 231 -1.85 13.00 7.45
C HIS A 231 -2.84 11.97 8.03
N TRP A 232 -2.49 10.69 7.99
CA TRP A 232 -3.35 9.58 8.42
C TRP A 232 -3.95 9.76 9.83
N SER A 233 -3.22 10.39 10.76
CA SER A 233 -3.72 10.63 12.12
C SER A 233 -4.83 11.69 12.18
N GLN A 234 -5.08 12.42 11.12
CA GLN A 234 -6.13 13.44 11.02
C GLN A 234 -7.36 12.95 10.27
N LEU A 235 -7.30 11.74 9.66
CA LEU A 235 -8.42 11.15 8.94
C LEU A 235 -9.68 10.95 9.78
N PRO A 236 -9.59 10.50 11.07
CA PRO A 236 -10.79 10.40 11.92
C PRO A 236 -11.54 11.74 12.04
N ALA A 237 -10.81 12.82 12.34
CA ALA A 237 -11.42 14.13 12.52
C ALA A 237 -12.00 14.72 11.21
N LEU A 238 -11.45 14.36 10.05
CA LEU A 238 -12.02 14.71 8.75
C LEU A 238 -13.27 13.86 8.47
N HIS A 239 -13.20 12.56 8.75
CA HIS A 239 -14.32 11.64 8.59
C HIS A 239 -15.54 12.08 9.41
N ASP A 240 -15.35 12.44 10.68
CA ASP A 240 -16.43 12.93 11.55
C ASP A 240 -17.16 14.15 10.95
N LYS A 241 -16.42 15.04 10.27
CA LYS A 241 -17.01 16.22 9.62
C LYS A 241 -17.86 15.88 8.39
N ILE A 242 -17.52 14.83 7.67
CA ILE A 242 -18.18 14.46 6.42
C ILE A 242 -19.12 13.26 6.56
N ARG A 243 -19.10 12.57 7.71
CA ARG A 243 -19.83 11.32 7.99
C ARG A 243 -21.31 11.39 7.59
N HIS A 244 -21.96 12.52 7.87
CA HIS A 244 -23.37 12.74 7.57
C HIS A 244 -23.70 12.79 6.07
N ARG A 245 -22.69 12.89 5.20
CA ARG A 245 -22.82 12.87 3.73
C ARG A 245 -22.55 11.51 3.11
N ILE A 246 -21.95 10.60 3.86
CA ILE A 246 -21.62 9.25 3.41
C ILE A 246 -22.87 8.38 3.58
N PRO A 247 -23.36 7.70 2.52
CA PRO A 247 -24.49 6.79 2.62
C PRO A 247 -24.24 5.67 3.64
N GLU A 248 -25.27 5.33 4.43
CA GLU A 248 -25.13 4.35 5.52
C GLU A 248 -24.69 2.97 5.04
N HIS A 249 -25.13 2.54 3.86
CA HIS A 249 -24.73 1.26 3.27
C HIS A 249 -23.25 1.18 2.86
N LEU A 250 -22.53 2.31 2.83
CA LEU A 250 -21.08 2.39 2.60
C LEU A 250 -20.26 2.45 3.89
N ILE A 251 -20.91 2.38 5.05
CA ILE A 251 -20.27 2.16 6.34
C ILE A 251 -20.39 0.67 6.68
N THR A 252 -19.26 0.00 6.80
CA THR A 252 -19.19 -1.46 6.95
C THR A 252 -18.31 -1.86 8.13
N ASP A 253 -18.47 -3.08 8.62
CA ASP A 253 -17.64 -3.64 9.70
C ASP A 253 -16.29 -4.17 9.20
N ASN A 254 -16.19 -4.46 7.88
CA ASN A 254 -14.99 -4.96 7.19
C ASN A 254 -15.07 -4.66 5.70
N ILE A 255 -13.99 -4.88 4.98
CA ILE A 255 -13.85 -4.76 3.52
C ILE A 255 -13.18 -5.98 2.89
#